data_0ebddb26ecc3dcfaa825cde3e191e7bf
#
_entry.id   0ebddb26ecc3dcfaa825cde3e191e7bf
#
_cell.length_a   1.000
_cell.length_b   1.000
_cell.length_c   1.000
_cell.angle_alpha   90.00
_cell.angle_beta   90.00
_cell.angle_gamma   90.00
#
_symmetry.space_group_name_H-M   'P 1'
#
loop_
_entity.id
_entity.type
_entity.pdbx_description
1 polymer ?
#
loop_
_entity_poly.entity_id
_entity_poly.type
_entity_poly.pdbx_seq_one_letter_code
_entity_poly.pdbx_strand_id
1 'polypeptide(L)'
;MRSARYEAQHSRAASETSKAIAAANSPLYRRQRGYFTRVYEAGGPTPWPSTEPTPSVVKVARLLKRRVRGGRVLDLGCGEGRHTLLFAKAGFSTVGLDYLLAPLKMVATRARQARLARRIRLLIGDALLPPIKPDTFDLLVDYGCFHHVKKADWPNYLDAVLGLLKPGGYFHLSVFSTKFKHYPGERRTRNWNVHRNHYDRFFVKRDFARIFGGRCEILAIEEEHKGLDGFFHVLMRKPSGMLLRTDMGGR
;
A
#
# COMPACT_ATOMS: atom_id res chain seq x y z
N MET A 1 -36.53 4.50 12.96
CA MET A 1 -35.65 3.53 12.28
C MET A 1 -34.42 4.12 11.60
N ARG A 2 -34.42 5.35 11.04
CA ARG A 2 -33.22 5.98 10.43
C ARG A 2 -32.19 6.43 11.47
N SER A 3 -32.59 6.93 12.65
CA SER A 3 -31.68 7.38 13.73
C SER A 3 -30.81 6.24 14.28
N ALA A 4 -31.39 5.10 14.64
CA ALA A 4 -30.66 3.96 15.19
C ALA A 4 -29.60 3.37 14.24
N ARG A 5 -29.88 3.35 12.93
CA ARG A 5 -28.89 2.93 11.91
C ARG A 5 -27.75 3.94 11.77
N TYR A 6 -28.04 5.23 11.85
CA TYR A 6 -27.06 6.31 11.81
C TYR A 6 -26.13 6.24 13.02
N GLU A 7 -26.67 6.10 14.23
CA GLU A 7 -25.89 5.97 15.47
C GLU A 7 -25.02 4.71 15.49
N ALA A 8 -25.56 3.57 15.03
CA ALA A 8 -24.81 2.32 14.92
C ALA A 8 -23.64 2.42 13.93
N GLN A 9 -23.83 3.10 12.78
CA GLN A 9 -22.76 3.33 11.81
C GLN A 9 -21.65 4.23 12.37
N HIS A 10 -22.01 5.32 13.08
CA HIS A 10 -21.04 6.23 13.67
C HIS A 10 -20.26 5.59 14.82
N SER A 11 -20.94 4.81 15.67
CA SER A 11 -20.31 4.05 16.75
C SER A 11 -19.33 3.01 16.19
N ARG A 12 -19.68 2.32 15.12
CA ARG A 12 -18.81 1.35 14.45
C ARG A 12 -17.59 2.02 13.82
N ALA A 13 -17.76 3.12 13.10
CA ALA A 13 -16.68 3.89 12.50
C ALA A 13 -15.71 4.43 13.57
N ALA A 14 -16.22 4.96 14.68
CA ALA A 14 -15.40 5.41 15.79
C ALA A 14 -14.59 4.26 16.43
N SER A 15 -15.20 3.08 16.59
CA SER A 15 -14.52 1.89 17.10
C SER A 15 -13.41 1.40 16.15
N GLU A 16 -13.66 1.39 14.84
CA GLU A 16 -12.68 1.00 13.82
C GLU A 16 -11.51 2.00 13.77
N THR A 17 -11.78 3.30 13.84
CA THR A 17 -10.76 4.34 13.94
C THR A 17 -9.89 4.18 15.19
N SER A 18 -10.49 3.92 16.34
CA SER A 18 -9.77 3.69 17.60
C SER A 18 -8.84 2.47 17.52
N LYS A 19 -9.29 1.38 16.89
CA LYS A 19 -8.47 0.18 16.65
C LYS A 19 -7.31 0.47 15.72
N ALA A 20 -7.53 1.22 14.65
CA ALA A 20 -6.47 1.60 13.71
C ALA A 20 -5.41 2.48 14.38
N ILE A 21 -5.82 3.44 15.22
CA ILE A 21 -4.92 4.29 16.02
C ILE A 21 -4.09 3.43 17.00
N ALA A 22 -4.73 2.50 17.71
CA ALA A 22 -4.04 1.61 18.64
C ALA A 22 -3.04 0.69 17.91
N ALA A 23 -3.42 0.16 16.76
CA ALA A 23 -2.53 -0.64 15.92
C ALA A 23 -1.31 0.17 15.47
N ALA A 24 -1.51 1.33 14.85
CA ALA A 24 -0.44 2.21 14.36
C ALA A 24 0.54 2.64 15.48
N ASN A 25 0.07 2.73 16.72
CA ASN A 25 0.87 3.07 17.90
C ASN A 25 1.41 1.86 18.68
N SER A 26 1.26 0.64 18.17
CA SER A 26 1.77 -0.55 18.85
C SER A 26 3.30 -0.51 19.02
N PRO A 27 3.87 -1.17 20.06
CA PRO A 27 5.33 -1.19 20.29
C PRO A 27 6.12 -1.70 19.08
N LEU A 28 5.58 -2.65 18.32
CA LEU A 28 6.23 -3.14 17.11
C LEU A 28 6.31 -2.06 16.03
N TYR A 29 5.20 -1.39 15.71
CA TYR A 29 5.20 -0.37 14.67
C TYR A 29 6.02 0.87 15.06
N ARG A 30 6.09 1.22 16.36
CA ARG A 30 7.02 2.24 16.82
C ARG A 30 8.49 1.86 16.58
N ARG A 31 8.88 0.60 16.90
CA ARG A 31 10.24 0.10 16.60
C ARG A 31 10.52 0.05 15.10
N GLN A 32 9.55 -0.41 14.31
CA GLN A 32 9.63 -0.45 12.86
C GLN A 32 9.82 0.94 12.26
N ARG A 33 9.05 1.93 12.72
CA ARG A 33 9.24 3.34 12.33
C ARG A 33 10.64 3.82 12.68
N GLY A 34 11.14 3.53 13.88
CA GLY A 34 12.51 3.86 14.30
C GLY A 34 13.58 3.18 13.44
N TYR A 35 13.35 1.95 12.95
CA TYR A 35 14.26 1.30 12.01
C TYR A 35 14.34 2.08 10.69
N PHE A 36 13.22 2.38 10.06
CA PHE A 36 13.19 3.11 8.79
C PHE A 36 13.70 4.55 8.94
N THR A 37 13.43 5.21 10.07
CA THR A 37 14.01 6.52 10.39
C THR A 37 15.53 6.47 10.33
N ARG A 38 16.16 5.52 11.04
CA ARG A 38 17.62 5.37 11.03
C ARG A 38 18.18 5.06 9.65
N VAL A 39 17.47 4.28 8.82
CA VAL A 39 17.90 4.01 7.43
C VAL A 39 18.01 5.30 6.63
N TYR A 40 17.04 6.20 6.75
CA TYR A 40 17.08 7.49 6.03
C TYR A 40 18.07 8.49 6.66
N GLU A 41 18.25 8.47 7.98
CA GLU A 41 19.20 9.35 8.69
C GLU A 41 20.66 8.97 8.44
N ALA A 42 20.94 7.72 8.14
CA ALA A 42 22.28 7.24 7.83
C ALA A 42 22.89 7.86 6.55
N GLY A 43 22.07 8.49 5.68
CA GLY A 43 22.52 9.22 4.50
C GLY A 43 23.16 8.38 3.39
N GLY A 44 23.16 7.06 3.52
CA GLY A 44 23.67 6.11 2.53
C GLY A 44 22.59 5.53 1.62
N PRO A 45 22.96 4.57 0.74
CA PRO A 45 21.96 3.86 -0.08
C PRO A 45 21.00 3.05 0.81
N THR A 46 19.71 3.19 0.54
CA THR A 46 18.69 2.40 1.22
C THR A 46 18.80 0.92 0.83
N PRO A 47 18.32 -0.03 1.68
CA PRO A 47 18.29 -1.46 1.34
C PRO A 47 17.45 -1.80 0.10
N TRP A 48 16.68 -0.83 -0.39
CA TRP A 48 15.88 -0.89 -1.63
C TRP A 48 16.42 0.11 -2.68
N PRO A 49 17.63 -0.06 -3.20
CA PRO A 49 18.45 1.00 -3.80
C PRO A 49 18.02 1.48 -5.18
N SER A 50 16.95 0.93 -5.76
CA SER A 50 16.56 1.34 -7.12
C SER A 50 15.85 2.70 -7.10
N THR A 51 16.39 3.67 -7.83
CA THR A 51 15.73 4.93 -8.17
C THR A 51 14.78 4.79 -9.36
N GLU A 52 14.89 3.69 -10.10
CA GLU A 52 14.06 3.39 -11.26
C GLU A 52 12.74 2.75 -10.89
N PRO A 53 11.65 3.12 -11.57
CA PRO A 53 10.36 2.49 -11.39
C PRO A 53 10.41 1.00 -11.76
N THR A 54 9.75 0.15 -10.97
CA THR A 54 9.72 -1.28 -11.24
C THR A 54 8.90 -1.61 -12.50
N PRO A 55 9.31 -2.64 -13.29
CA PRO A 55 8.62 -3.00 -14.53
C PRO A 55 7.12 -3.27 -14.34
N SER A 56 6.72 -3.90 -13.23
CA SER A 56 5.32 -4.17 -12.90
C SER A 56 4.51 -2.88 -12.76
N VAL A 57 5.04 -1.86 -12.05
CA VAL A 57 4.37 -0.57 -11.87
C VAL A 57 4.35 0.23 -13.19
N VAL A 58 5.39 0.11 -14.02
CA VAL A 58 5.39 0.72 -15.37
C VAL A 58 4.28 0.13 -16.24
N LYS A 59 4.06 -1.21 -16.21
CA LYS A 59 2.94 -1.86 -16.91
C LYS A 59 1.60 -1.29 -16.47
N VAL A 60 1.41 -1.12 -15.14
CA VAL A 60 0.18 -0.55 -14.57
C VAL A 60 -0.01 0.92 -14.94
N ALA A 61 1.04 1.72 -14.96
CA ALA A 61 0.96 3.12 -15.41
C ALA A 61 0.50 3.21 -16.87
N ARG A 62 1.00 2.34 -17.74
CA ARG A 62 0.57 2.26 -19.15
C ARG A 62 -0.89 1.80 -19.28
N LEU A 63 -1.32 0.82 -18.47
CA LEU A 63 -2.70 0.35 -18.43
C LEU A 63 -3.64 1.51 -18.04
N LEU A 64 -3.33 2.20 -16.93
CA LEU A 64 -4.14 3.29 -16.42
C LEU A 64 -4.24 4.43 -17.42
N LYS A 65 -3.13 4.80 -18.09
CA LYS A 65 -3.12 5.87 -19.12
C LYS A 65 -4.09 5.61 -20.26
N ARG A 66 -4.31 4.33 -20.61
CA ARG A 66 -5.29 3.95 -21.65
C ARG A 66 -6.74 3.95 -21.16
N ARG A 67 -6.96 3.80 -19.85
CA ARG A 67 -8.29 3.62 -19.26
C ARG A 67 -8.85 4.89 -18.63
N VAL A 68 -7.98 5.76 -18.13
CA VAL A 68 -8.36 6.93 -17.33
C VAL A 68 -7.58 8.15 -17.82
N ARG A 69 -8.27 9.20 -18.26
CA ARG A 69 -7.64 10.49 -18.57
C ARG A 69 -7.56 11.34 -17.30
N GLY A 70 -6.37 11.85 -16.97
CA GLY A 70 -6.20 12.79 -15.85
C GLY A 70 -6.52 12.22 -14.48
N GLY A 71 -6.38 10.89 -14.30
CA GLY A 71 -6.71 10.19 -13.06
C GLY A 71 -5.84 10.57 -11.88
N ARG A 72 -6.29 10.16 -10.70
CA ARG A 72 -5.59 10.34 -9.42
C ARG A 72 -4.95 9.03 -8.97
N VAL A 73 -3.67 9.10 -8.59
CA VAL A 73 -2.89 7.94 -8.13
C VAL A 73 -2.40 8.19 -6.71
N LEU A 74 -2.53 7.18 -5.84
CA LEU A 74 -1.88 7.16 -4.54
C LEU A 74 -0.72 6.16 -4.57
N ASP A 75 0.47 6.62 -4.19
CA ASP A 75 1.66 5.82 -3.93
C ASP A 75 1.79 5.69 -2.41
N LEU A 76 1.43 4.52 -1.86
CA LEU A 76 1.33 4.25 -0.45
C LEU A 76 2.68 3.74 0.08
N GLY A 77 3.24 4.40 1.10
CA GLY A 77 4.61 4.15 1.54
C GLY A 77 5.59 4.53 0.43
N CYS A 78 5.44 5.75 -0.13
CA CYS A 78 6.10 6.14 -1.38
C CYS A 78 7.62 6.20 -1.31
N GLY A 79 8.21 6.21 -0.10
CA GLY A 79 9.65 6.31 0.10
C GLY A 79 10.25 7.47 -0.69
N GLU A 80 11.30 7.20 -1.45
CA GLU A 80 12.01 8.20 -2.27
C GLU A 80 11.27 8.59 -3.57
N GLY A 81 10.06 8.08 -3.80
CA GLY A 81 9.11 8.56 -4.81
C GLY A 81 9.35 8.08 -6.24
N ARG A 82 10.08 6.98 -6.47
CA ARG A 82 10.30 6.46 -7.82
C ARG A 82 9.01 6.21 -8.60
N HIS A 83 7.98 5.68 -7.94
CA HIS A 83 6.66 5.44 -8.55
C HIS A 83 5.82 6.72 -8.55
N THR A 84 5.88 7.54 -7.50
CA THR A 84 5.24 8.87 -7.46
C THR A 84 5.66 9.72 -8.67
N LEU A 85 6.97 9.80 -8.97
CA LEU A 85 7.50 10.54 -10.11
C LEU A 85 7.09 9.91 -11.46
N LEU A 86 7.07 8.58 -11.56
CA LEU A 86 6.61 7.85 -12.75
C LEU A 86 5.18 8.28 -13.14
N PHE A 87 4.24 8.23 -12.19
CA PHE A 87 2.84 8.56 -12.46
C PHE A 87 2.66 10.05 -12.78
N ALA A 88 3.35 10.93 -12.07
CA ALA A 88 3.33 12.36 -12.35
C ALA A 88 3.88 12.67 -13.76
N LYS A 89 4.99 12.01 -14.18
CA LYS A 89 5.55 12.10 -15.54
C LYS A 89 4.60 11.55 -16.60
N ALA A 90 3.81 10.52 -16.25
CA ALA A 90 2.78 9.97 -17.13
C ALA A 90 1.53 10.86 -17.26
N GLY A 91 1.45 11.95 -16.49
CA GLY A 91 0.36 12.96 -16.59
C GLY A 91 -0.70 12.87 -15.51
N PHE A 92 -0.55 11.96 -14.54
CA PHE A 92 -1.52 11.79 -13.43
C PHE A 92 -1.32 12.83 -12.33
N SER A 93 -2.40 13.14 -11.58
CA SER A 93 -2.33 13.81 -10.29
C SER A 93 -1.94 12.76 -9.25
N THR A 94 -0.75 12.88 -8.68
CA THR A 94 -0.18 11.83 -7.82
C THR A 94 -0.06 12.32 -6.38
N VAL A 95 -0.46 11.46 -5.45
CA VAL A 95 -0.23 11.65 -4.02
C VAL A 95 0.82 10.63 -3.58
N GLY A 96 1.92 11.08 -3.00
CA GLY A 96 2.86 10.25 -2.28
C GLY A 96 2.57 10.33 -0.78
N LEU A 97 2.29 9.20 -0.15
CA LEU A 97 2.06 9.11 1.28
C LEU A 97 3.18 8.28 1.92
N ASP A 98 3.78 8.83 2.97
CA ASP A 98 4.75 8.11 3.81
C ASP A 98 4.61 8.58 5.26
N TYR A 99 4.91 7.73 6.23
CA TYR A 99 4.86 8.14 7.64
C TYR A 99 6.15 8.85 8.10
N LEU A 100 7.18 8.90 7.25
CA LEU A 100 8.44 9.61 7.51
C LEU A 100 8.54 10.89 6.67
N LEU A 101 9.03 11.95 7.28
CA LEU A 101 9.27 13.22 6.59
C LEU A 101 10.50 13.17 5.68
N ALA A 102 11.54 12.42 6.07
CA ALA A 102 12.81 12.37 5.33
C ALA A 102 12.63 11.95 3.86
N PRO A 103 12.01 10.80 3.54
CA PRO A 103 11.79 10.41 2.14
C PRO A 103 10.90 11.43 1.39
N LEU A 104 9.89 12.00 2.03
CA LEU A 104 9.03 13.01 1.38
C LEU A 104 9.80 14.26 0.96
N LYS A 105 10.79 14.71 1.76
CA LYS A 105 11.71 15.80 1.37
C LYS A 105 12.52 15.44 0.12
N MET A 106 12.96 14.19 0.01
CA MET A 106 13.66 13.70 -1.19
C MET A 106 12.76 13.73 -2.42
N VAL A 107 11.51 13.24 -2.29
CA VAL A 107 10.50 13.32 -3.37
C VAL A 107 10.26 14.77 -3.79
N ALA A 108 10.08 15.69 -2.83
CA ALA A 108 9.84 17.10 -3.12
C ALA A 108 10.98 17.72 -3.93
N THR A 109 12.23 17.39 -3.60
CA THR A 109 13.42 17.87 -4.33
C THR A 109 13.45 17.30 -5.76
N ARG A 110 13.29 15.97 -5.90
CA ARG A 110 13.24 15.31 -7.23
C ARG A 110 12.09 15.82 -8.10
N ALA A 111 10.92 16.08 -7.49
CA ALA A 111 9.76 16.63 -8.19
C ALA A 111 10.00 18.03 -8.75
N ARG A 112 10.70 18.89 -7.98
CA ARG A 112 11.10 20.23 -8.45
C ARG A 112 12.10 20.14 -9.60
N GLN A 113 13.15 19.33 -9.46
CA GLN A 113 14.16 19.11 -10.50
C GLN A 113 13.56 18.59 -11.81
N ALA A 114 12.59 17.67 -11.70
CA ALA A 114 11.85 17.12 -12.85
C ALA A 114 10.72 18.02 -13.37
N ARG A 115 10.47 19.20 -12.78
CA ARG A 115 9.36 20.12 -13.10
C ARG A 115 7.96 19.47 -12.94
N LEU A 116 7.83 18.53 -12.02
CA LEU A 116 6.61 17.76 -11.74
C LEU A 116 5.88 18.20 -10.48
N ALA A 117 6.38 19.20 -9.74
CA ALA A 117 5.86 19.60 -8.43
C ALA A 117 4.36 19.93 -8.44
N ARG A 118 3.83 20.51 -9.54
CA ARG A 118 2.40 20.82 -9.68
C ARG A 118 1.49 19.60 -9.79
N ARG A 119 2.04 18.41 -10.10
CA ARG A 119 1.29 17.14 -10.24
C ARG A 119 1.41 16.25 -9.02
N ILE A 120 2.26 16.60 -8.06
CA ILE A 120 2.57 15.78 -6.89
C ILE A 120 2.13 16.49 -5.63
N ARG A 121 1.38 15.79 -4.79
CA ARG A 121 1.11 16.15 -3.40
C ARG A 121 1.77 15.15 -2.50
N LEU A 122 2.38 15.62 -1.41
CA LEU A 122 3.04 14.77 -0.43
C LEU A 122 2.30 14.88 0.89
N LEU A 123 2.02 13.73 1.49
CA LEU A 123 1.31 13.65 2.76
C LEU A 123 2.10 12.80 3.75
N ILE A 124 2.23 13.31 4.96
CA ILE A 124 2.68 12.50 6.10
C ILE A 124 1.46 11.75 6.64
N GLY A 125 1.54 10.42 6.71
CA GLY A 125 0.43 9.61 7.22
C GLY A 125 0.78 8.13 7.32
N ASP A 126 0.01 7.42 8.14
CA ASP A 126 0.13 5.97 8.30
C ASP A 126 -0.83 5.25 7.33
N ALA A 127 -0.39 4.14 6.74
CA ALA A 127 -1.19 3.33 5.83
C ALA A 127 -2.42 2.70 6.50
N LEU A 128 -2.38 2.53 7.83
CA LEU A 128 -3.51 2.02 8.62
C LEU A 128 -4.57 3.10 8.88
N LEU A 129 -4.19 4.38 8.77
CA LEU A 129 -5.09 5.51 9.01
C LEU A 129 -4.70 6.69 8.11
N PRO A 130 -4.81 6.55 6.78
CA PRO A 130 -4.42 7.61 5.86
C PRO A 130 -5.36 8.82 5.97
N PRO A 131 -4.82 10.06 6.10
CA PRO A 131 -5.63 11.27 6.27
C PRO A 131 -6.22 11.74 4.94
N ILE A 132 -6.97 10.87 4.27
CA ILE A 132 -7.48 11.08 2.91
C ILE A 132 -8.95 10.66 2.85
N LYS A 133 -9.75 11.41 2.10
CA LYS A 133 -11.16 11.11 1.89
C LYS A 133 -11.37 9.81 1.08
N PRO A 134 -12.43 9.05 1.36
CA PRO A 134 -12.81 7.88 0.57
C PRO A 134 -13.02 8.19 -0.92
N ASP A 135 -13.03 7.15 -1.75
CA ASP A 135 -13.36 7.17 -3.18
C ASP A 135 -12.61 8.26 -3.97
N THR A 136 -11.33 8.48 -3.62
CA THR A 136 -10.52 9.58 -4.19
C THR A 136 -9.69 9.14 -5.40
N PHE A 137 -9.19 7.89 -5.42
CA PHE A 137 -8.17 7.45 -6.36
C PHE A 137 -8.69 6.47 -7.41
N ASP A 138 -8.16 6.62 -8.62
CA ASP A 138 -8.36 5.71 -9.74
C ASP A 138 -7.39 4.52 -9.68
N LEU A 139 -6.22 4.74 -9.08
CA LEU A 139 -5.21 3.71 -8.78
C LEU A 139 -4.58 3.96 -7.43
N LEU A 140 -4.38 2.89 -6.69
CA LEU A 140 -3.52 2.82 -5.52
C LEU A 140 -2.38 1.86 -5.80
N VAL A 141 -1.16 2.26 -5.46
CA VAL A 141 0.04 1.44 -5.51
C VAL A 141 0.58 1.26 -4.11
N ASP A 142 0.77 0.02 -3.70
CA ASP A 142 1.56 -0.37 -2.53
C ASP A 142 2.73 -1.23 -3.02
N TYR A 143 3.92 -0.67 -2.97
CA TYR A 143 5.13 -1.41 -3.28
C TYR A 143 6.00 -1.56 -2.03
N GLY A 144 5.77 -2.62 -1.30
CA GLY A 144 6.61 -2.92 -0.14
C GLY A 144 6.11 -2.37 1.20
N CYS A 145 4.83 -2.01 1.33
CA CYS A 145 4.25 -1.53 2.59
C CYS A 145 3.44 -2.63 3.30
N PHE A 146 2.55 -3.31 2.59
CA PHE A 146 1.64 -4.31 3.18
C PHE A 146 2.36 -5.49 3.84
N HIS A 147 3.51 -5.91 3.33
CA HIS A 147 4.25 -7.01 3.94
C HIS A 147 4.86 -6.64 5.31
N HIS A 148 4.87 -5.36 5.67
CA HIS A 148 5.22 -4.88 7.00
C HIS A 148 4.03 -4.74 7.94
N VAL A 149 2.81 -5.06 7.48
CA VAL A 149 1.59 -5.04 8.30
C VAL A 149 1.34 -6.41 8.90
N LYS A 150 1.17 -6.47 10.23
CA LYS A 150 0.82 -7.72 10.93
C LYS A 150 -0.51 -8.27 10.44
N LYS A 151 -0.63 -9.59 10.43
CA LYS A 151 -1.86 -10.27 10.02
C LYS A 151 -3.10 -9.82 10.83
N ALA A 152 -2.93 -9.53 12.12
CA ALA A 152 -4.03 -9.03 12.95
C ALA A 152 -4.59 -7.68 12.50
N ASP A 153 -3.76 -6.87 11.84
CA ASP A 153 -4.10 -5.50 11.41
C ASP A 153 -4.51 -5.43 9.93
N TRP A 154 -4.51 -6.57 9.21
CA TRP A 154 -4.95 -6.62 7.81
C TRP A 154 -6.38 -6.12 7.57
N PRO A 155 -7.38 -6.43 8.42
CA PRO A 155 -8.71 -5.86 8.24
C PRO A 155 -8.68 -4.33 8.22
N ASN A 156 -7.99 -3.69 9.17
CA ASN A 156 -7.87 -2.23 9.24
C ASN A 156 -7.17 -1.65 8.01
N TYR A 157 -6.05 -2.30 7.58
CA TYR A 157 -5.35 -1.90 6.36
C TYR A 157 -6.24 -1.99 5.13
N LEU A 158 -6.97 -3.11 4.95
CA LEU A 158 -7.84 -3.31 3.80
C LEU A 158 -8.99 -2.31 3.77
N ASP A 159 -9.61 -2.03 4.92
CA ASP A 159 -10.69 -1.05 5.02
C ASP A 159 -10.19 0.36 4.67
N ALA A 160 -9.03 0.74 5.21
CA ALA A 160 -8.40 2.02 4.91
C ALA A 160 -8.05 2.15 3.42
N VAL A 161 -7.30 1.19 2.87
CA VAL A 161 -6.76 1.26 1.51
C VAL A 161 -7.84 1.13 0.44
N LEU A 162 -8.73 0.13 0.58
CA LEU A 162 -9.81 -0.06 -0.40
C LEU A 162 -10.88 1.01 -0.31
N GLY A 163 -11.05 1.62 0.88
CA GLY A 163 -11.92 2.79 1.06
C GLY A 163 -11.48 4.00 0.25
N LEU A 164 -10.17 4.17 -0.01
CA LEU A 164 -9.64 5.28 -0.80
C LEU A 164 -9.84 5.13 -2.30
N LEU A 165 -10.05 3.92 -2.79
CA LEU A 165 -10.29 3.65 -4.21
C LEU A 165 -11.72 3.99 -4.59
N LYS A 166 -11.89 4.66 -5.73
CA LYS A 166 -13.18 4.79 -6.40
C LYS A 166 -13.75 3.40 -6.73
N PRO A 167 -15.08 3.27 -6.84
CA PRO A 167 -15.67 2.10 -7.50
C PRO A 167 -15.05 1.88 -8.89
N GLY A 168 -14.62 0.64 -9.18
CA GLY A 168 -13.91 0.31 -10.42
C GLY A 168 -12.44 0.72 -10.45
N GLY A 169 -11.91 1.34 -9.40
CA GLY A 169 -10.50 1.72 -9.26
C GLY A 169 -9.57 0.51 -9.14
N TYR A 170 -8.32 0.70 -9.48
CA TYR A 170 -7.30 -0.36 -9.49
C TYR A 170 -6.44 -0.32 -8.23
N PHE A 171 -6.02 -1.49 -7.77
CA PHE A 171 -5.03 -1.64 -6.71
C PHE A 171 -3.87 -2.51 -7.20
N HIS A 172 -2.67 -1.95 -7.22
CA HIS A 172 -1.43 -2.67 -7.49
C HIS A 172 -0.68 -2.89 -6.19
N LEU A 173 -0.47 -4.14 -5.84
CA LEU A 173 0.20 -4.57 -4.62
C LEU A 173 1.48 -5.32 -4.97
N SER A 174 2.60 -4.94 -4.37
CA SER A 174 3.86 -5.67 -4.47
C SER A 174 4.37 -6.06 -3.08
N VAL A 175 4.52 -7.35 -2.84
CA VAL A 175 4.88 -7.92 -1.53
C VAL A 175 5.88 -9.05 -1.65
N PHE A 176 6.61 -9.33 -0.56
CA PHE A 176 7.54 -10.46 -0.51
C PHE A 176 6.85 -11.80 -0.72
N SER A 177 7.41 -12.61 -1.61
CA SER A 177 7.07 -14.03 -1.72
C SER A 177 7.86 -14.86 -0.70
N THR A 178 7.40 -16.08 -0.42
CA THR A 178 8.17 -17.03 0.40
C THR A 178 9.53 -17.41 -0.20
N LYS A 179 9.75 -17.10 -1.48
CA LYS A 179 11.03 -17.28 -2.18
C LYS A 179 11.97 -16.09 -2.02
N PHE A 180 11.52 -15.00 -1.39
CA PHE A 180 12.38 -13.85 -1.13
C PHE A 180 13.63 -14.28 -0.37
N LYS A 181 14.79 -13.78 -0.80
CA LYS A 181 16.09 -14.12 -0.24
C LYS A 181 16.13 -13.94 1.28
N HIS A 182 16.70 -14.92 1.99
CA HIS A 182 16.94 -14.80 3.42
C HIS A 182 18.05 -13.79 3.71
N TYR A 183 17.84 -12.96 4.74
CA TYR A 183 18.90 -12.14 5.28
C TYR A 183 19.88 -13.00 6.09
N PRO A 184 21.17 -12.65 6.15
CA PRO A 184 22.12 -13.36 7.01
C PRO A 184 21.63 -13.42 8.47
N GLY A 185 21.56 -14.62 9.03
CA GLY A 185 21.08 -14.85 10.40
C GLY A 185 19.56 -14.76 10.59
N GLU A 186 18.79 -14.58 9.52
CA GLU A 186 17.34 -14.54 9.58
C GLU A 186 16.75 -15.89 9.98
N ARG A 187 15.80 -15.86 10.91
CA ARG A 187 14.96 -17.03 11.27
C ARG A 187 13.50 -16.71 10.96
N ARG A 188 12.94 -17.32 9.91
CA ARG A 188 11.53 -17.20 9.56
C ARG A 188 10.69 -18.17 10.34
N THR A 189 9.67 -17.67 11.04
CA THR A 189 8.66 -18.50 11.68
C THR A 189 7.49 -18.64 10.73
N ARG A 190 7.35 -19.79 10.05
CA ARG A 190 6.40 -19.99 8.96
C ARG A 190 6.64 -18.97 7.84
N ASN A 191 5.71 -18.01 7.66
CA ASN A 191 5.75 -17.01 6.61
C ASN A 191 5.93 -15.58 7.14
N TRP A 192 6.62 -15.41 8.25
CA TRP A 192 6.91 -14.10 8.83
C TRP A 192 8.15 -14.13 9.70
N ASN A 193 8.75 -12.98 9.91
CA ASN A 193 9.80 -12.76 10.90
C ASN A 193 9.72 -11.35 11.50
N VAL A 194 10.56 -11.11 12.51
CA VAL A 194 10.91 -9.76 12.95
C VAL A 194 12.43 -9.68 12.86
N HIS A 195 12.90 -8.89 11.92
CA HIS A 195 14.32 -8.70 11.64
C HIS A 195 14.68 -7.22 11.81
N ARG A 196 15.78 -6.92 12.49
CA ARG A 196 16.24 -5.53 12.71
C ARG A 196 15.15 -4.55 13.19
N ASN A 197 14.24 -5.03 14.05
CA ASN A 197 13.10 -4.28 14.59
C ASN A 197 11.97 -3.95 13.59
N HIS A 198 11.90 -4.57 12.44
CA HIS A 198 10.74 -4.50 11.56
C HIS A 198 10.14 -5.88 11.30
N TYR A 199 8.84 -5.90 11.06
CA TYR A 199 8.07 -7.09 10.74
C TYR A 199 8.04 -7.30 9.24
N ASP A 200 8.32 -8.54 8.80
CA ASP A 200 8.20 -8.97 7.42
C ASP A 200 7.24 -10.15 7.31
N ARG A 201 6.34 -10.07 6.36
CA ARG A 201 5.45 -11.16 5.97
C ARG A 201 5.78 -11.61 4.56
N PHE A 202 5.84 -12.94 4.38
CA PHE A 202 6.09 -13.58 3.09
C PHE A 202 4.82 -14.30 2.65
N PHE A 203 4.46 -14.14 1.37
CA PHE A 203 3.20 -14.60 0.82
C PHE A 203 3.39 -15.79 -0.12
N VAL A 204 2.34 -16.60 -0.24
CA VAL A 204 2.17 -17.58 -1.32
C VAL A 204 0.97 -17.16 -2.17
N LYS A 205 0.92 -17.59 -3.42
CA LYS A 205 -0.10 -17.17 -4.41
C LYS A 205 -1.54 -17.29 -3.89
N ARG A 206 -1.86 -18.38 -3.14
CA ARG A 206 -3.20 -18.61 -2.58
C ARG A 206 -3.62 -17.62 -1.50
N ASP A 207 -2.68 -16.89 -0.88
CA ASP A 207 -3.01 -15.91 0.16
C ASP A 207 -3.81 -14.75 -0.41
N PHE A 208 -3.57 -14.34 -1.66
CA PHE A 208 -4.25 -13.20 -2.27
C PHE A 208 -5.76 -13.43 -2.41
N ALA A 209 -6.18 -14.62 -2.85
CA ALA A 209 -7.60 -14.96 -2.90
C ALA A 209 -8.27 -14.95 -1.51
N ARG A 210 -7.54 -15.39 -0.46
CA ARG A 210 -8.05 -15.41 0.92
C ARG A 210 -8.15 -14.00 1.52
N ILE A 211 -7.22 -13.11 1.17
CA ILE A 211 -7.13 -11.76 1.75
C ILE A 211 -8.06 -10.80 1.01
N PHE A 212 -8.06 -10.83 -0.31
CA PHE A 212 -8.72 -9.85 -1.18
C PHE A 212 -9.97 -10.38 -1.88
N GLY A 213 -10.14 -11.71 -1.98
CA GLY A 213 -11.32 -12.33 -2.58
C GLY A 213 -12.60 -11.88 -1.84
N GLY A 214 -13.65 -11.49 -2.47
CA GLY A 214 -14.84 -10.88 -1.88
C GLY A 214 -14.75 -9.36 -1.63
N ARG A 215 -13.57 -8.75 -1.79
CA ARG A 215 -13.37 -7.29 -1.72
C ARG A 215 -12.91 -6.71 -3.06
N CYS A 216 -12.11 -7.46 -3.81
CA CYS A 216 -11.57 -7.06 -5.10
C CYS A 216 -11.62 -8.22 -6.09
N GLU A 217 -11.76 -7.89 -7.36
CA GLU A 217 -11.47 -8.76 -8.47
C GLU A 217 -9.94 -8.84 -8.67
N ILE A 218 -9.35 -10.03 -8.63
CA ILE A 218 -7.92 -10.23 -8.88
C ILE A 218 -7.74 -10.38 -10.39
N LEU A 219 -7.09 -9.42 -11.04
CA LEU A 219 -6.89 -9.39 -12.48
C LEU A 219 -5.63 -10.13 -12.93
N ALA A 220 -4.55 -10.04 -12.13
CA ALA A 220 -3.29 -10.69 -12.41
C ALA A 220 -2.50 -10.93 -11.12
N ILE A 221 -1.74 -12.03 -11.08
CA ILE A 221 -0.73 -12.33 -10.06
C ILE A 221 0.52 -12.76 -10.80
N GLU A 222 1.57 -11.95 -10.75
CA GLU A 222 2.90 -12.24 -11.30
C GLU A 222 3.87 -12.47 -10.13
N GLU A 223 4.70 -13.51 -10.16
CA GLU A 223 5.81 -13.72 -9.24
C GLU A 223 7.11 -13.37 -9.98
N GLU A 224 7.89 -12.46 -9.41
CA GLU A 224 9.17 -12.05 -9.99
C GLU A 224 10.25 -13.09 -9.70
N HIS A 225 10.95 -13.53 -10.76
CA HIS A 225 12.00 -14.54 -10.68
C HIS A 225 13.40 -13.98 -11.01
N LYS A 226 13.51 -12.69 -11.37
CA LYS A 226 14.77 -12.03 -11.74
C LYS A 226 14.91 -10.68 -11.04
N GLY A 227 16.09 -10.38 -10.55
CA GLY A 227 16.43 -9.11 -9.90
C GLY A 227 16.26 -9.16 -8.39
N LEU A 228 15.23 -8.56 -7.84
CA LEU A 228 14.82 -8.70 -6.43
C LEU A 228 14.01 -9.99 -6.28
N ASP A 229 14.67 -11.15 -6.39
CA ASP A 229 14.02 -12.46 -6.32
C ASP A 229 13.01 -12.54 -5.17
N GLY A 230 11.77 -12.86 -5.50
CA GLY A 230 10.77 -13.19 -4.52
C GLY A 230 9.77 -12.10 -4.18
N PHE A 231 9.35 -11.28 -5.15
CA PHE A 231 8.16 -10.44 -5.04
C PHE A 231 6.97 -11.05 -5.77
N PHE A 232 5.79 -10.90 -5.18
CA PHE A 232 4.54 -10.98 -5.91
C PHE A 232 4.07 -9.59 -6.32
N HIS A 233 3.60 -9.46 -7.55
CA HIS A 233 2.92 -8.28 -8.08
C HIS A 233 1.48 -8.67 -8.39
N VAL A 234 0.54 -8.05 -7.70
CA VAL A 234 -0.88 -8.37 -7.81
C VAL A 234 -1.64 -7.15 -8.29
N LEU A 235 -2.31 -7.27 -9.43
CA LEU A 235 -3.22 -6.25 -9.92
C LEU A 235 -4.64 -6.64 -9.60
N MET A 236 -5.36 -5.76 -8.94
CA MET A 236 -6.74 -5.95 -8.50
C MET A 236 -7.60 -4.78 -8.93
N ARG A 237 -8.92 -4.97 -8.92
CA ARG A 237 -9.92 -3.96 -9.19
C ARG A 237 -10.99 -3.95 -8.11
N LYS A 238 -11.30 -2.78 -7.56
CA LYS A 238 -12.47 -2.62 -6.69
C LYS A 238 -13.74 -2.76 -7.52
N PRO A 239 -14.74 -3.54 -7.10
CA PRO A 239 -16.01 -3.66 -7.82
C PRO A 239 -16.67 -2.29 -8.05
N SER A 240 -17.32 -2.12 -9.21
CA SER A 240 -18.02 -0.87 -9.54
C SER A 240 -19.38 -0.74 -8.86
N GLY A 241 -19.95 -1.82 -8.35
CA GLY A 241 -21.19 -1.87 -7.59
C GLY A 241 -20.94 -2.40 -6.17
N MET A 242 -21.87 -2.13 -5.27
CA MET A 242 -21.89 -2.72 -3.95
C MET A 242 -22.06 -4.24 -4.14
N LEU A 243 -21.03 -5.03 -3.86
CA LEU A 243 -21.23 -6.46 -3.64
C LEU A 243 -22.13 -6.55 -2.40
N LEU A 244 -23.42 -6.69 -2.62
CA LEU A 244 -24.31 -7.17 -1.58
C LEU A 244 -23.68 -8.49 -1.12
N ARG A 245 -23.26 -8.56 0.14
CA ARG A 245 -22.98 -9.82 0.80
C ARG A 245 -24.25 -10.65 0.61
N THR A 246 -24.28 -11.53 -0.36
CA THR A 246 -25.19 -12.64 -0.34
C THR A 246 -24.74 -13.46 0.85
N ASP A 247 -25.53 -13.39 1.90
CA ASP A 247 -25.51 -14.34 3.01
C ASP A 247 -25.39 -15.75 2.41
N MET A 248 -24.22 -16.34 2.56
CA MET A 248 -24.12 -17.79 2.50
C MET A 248 -24.70 -18.30 3.83
N GLY A 249 -26.01 -18.06 3.97
CA GLY A 249 -26.83 -18.70 4.96
C GLY A 249 -27.19 -20.11 4.50
N GLY A 250 -26.77 -21.10 5.25
CA GLY A 250 -27.49 -22.31 5.48
C GLY A 250 -27.57 -23.36 4.36
N ARG A 251 -26.74 -24.38 4.45
CA ARG A 251 -27.27 -25.78 4.70
C ARG A 251 -26.08 -26.67 5.06
#